data_c00c4b14f24a0933c71d901daeb2076f
#
_entry.id   c00c4b14f24a0933c71d901daeb2076f
#
_cell.length_a   1.000
_cell.length_b   1.000
_cell.length_c   1.000
_cell.angle_alpha   90.00
_cell.angle_beta   90.00
_cell.angle_gamma   90.00
#
_symmetry.space_group_name_H-M   'P 1'
#
loop_
_entity.id
_entity.type
_entity.pdbx_description
1 polymer ?
#
loop_
_entity_poly.entity_id
_entity_poly.type
_entity_poly.pdbx_seq_one_letter_code
_entity_poly.pdbx_strand_id
1 'polypeptide(L)'
;MENQLTILSESLDKKLEVLQKIREYNKRQEEIFSAEKVDMSLFDDAVEEKQRLIDEVVRLDEGFEILYEKLAKELEGNRQRYAAQIRELQAKVAKVTELSVSVQAQEARNKKLVE
;
A
#
# COMPACT_ATOMS: atom_id res chain seq x y z
N MET A 1 7.01 0.75 24.27
CA MET A 1 5.97 0.04 23.49
C MET A 1 4.98 0.97 22.77
N GLU A 2 4.48 1.98 23.42
CA GLU A 2 3.56 2.94 22.76
C GLU A 2 4.16 3.62 21.53
N ASN A 3 5.43 4.02 21.60
CA ASN A 3 6.13 4.64 20.48
C ASN A 3 6.23 3.70 19.27
N GLN A 4 6.51 2.41 19.52
CA GLN A 4 6.61 1.43 18.45
C GLN A 4 5.24 1.14 17.82
N LEU A 5 4.17 1.11 18.63
CA LEU A 5 2.81 0.98 18.11
C LEU A 5 2.42 2.17 17.24
N THR A 6 2.81 3.38 17.65
CA THR A 6 2.62 4.59 16.86
C THR A 6 3.37 4.53 15.52
N ILE A 7 4.61 4.04 15.53
CA ILE A 7 5.41 3.86 14.30
C ILE A 7 4.73 2.86 13.36
N LEU A 8 4.21 1.75 13.88
CA LEU A 8 3.45 0.78 13.08
C LEU A 8 2.20 1.42 12.45
N SER A 9 1.47 2.19 13.25
CA SER A 9 0.27 2.91 12.80
C SER A 9 0.60 3.91 11.69
N GLU A 10 1.63 4.70 11.87
CA GLU A 10 2.09 5.67 10.87
C GLU A 10 2.57 5.00 9.59
N SER A 11 3.22 3.85 9.70
CA SER A 11 3.65 3.05 8.55
C SER A 11 2.45 2.58 7.72
N LEU A 12 1.37 2.16 8.37
CA LEU A 12 0.12 1.77 7.69
C LEU A 12 -0.54 2.98 7.01
N ASP A 13 -0.54 4.15 7.65
CA ASP A 13 -1.06 5.37 7.05
C ASP A 13 -0.27 5.75 5.81
N LYS A 14 1.05 5.62 5.87
CA LYS A 14 1.93 5.89 4.73
C LYS A 14 1.69 4.90 3.59
N LYS A 15 1.56 3.61 3.93
CA LYS A 15 1.24 2.58 2.93
C LYS A 15 -0.09 2.87 2.24
N LEU A 16 -1.11 3.27 2.99
CA LEU A 16 -2.42 3.63 2.45
C LEU A 16 -2.30 4.79 1.45
N GLU A 17 -1.54 5.83 1.82
CA GLU A 17 -1.27 6.99 0.97
C GLU A 17 -0.57 6.58 -0.34
N VAL A 18 0.45 5.73 -0.26
CA VAL A 18 1.19 5.26 -1.43
C VAL A 18 0.30 4.40 -2.33
N LEU A 19 -0.51 3.51 -1.75
CA LEU A 19 -1.47 2.69 -2.51
C LEU A 19 -2.50 3.55 -3.24
N GLN A 20 -2.97 4.64 -2.63
CA GLN A 20 -3.89 5.58 -3.28
C GLN A 20 -3.23 6.24 -4.49
N LYS A 21 -1.96 6.59 -4.41
CA LYS A 21 -1.19 7.13 -5.54
C LYS A 21 -1.03 6.09 -6.66
N ILE A 22 -0.74 4.84 -6.32
CA ILE A 22 -0.66 3.76 -7.31
C ILE A 22 -2.00 3.60 -8.04
N ARG A 23 -3.10 3.65 -7.29
CA ARG A 23 -4.45 3.58 -7.86
C ARG A 23 -4.70 4.68 -8.89
N GLU A 24 -4.26 5.91 -8.60
CA GLU A 24 -4.35 7.03 -9.53
C GLU A 24 -3.50 6.83 -10.79
N TYR A 25 -2.28 6.33 -10.64
CA TYR A 25 -1.43 6.03 -11.79
C TYR A 25 -1.99 4.89 -12.65
N ASN A 26 -2.59 3.88 -12.03
CA ASN A 26 -3.28 2.81 -12.77
C ASN A 26 -4.44 3.35 -13.60
N LYS A 27 -5.19 4.29 -13.04
CA LYS A 27 -6.28 4.95 -13.75
C LYS A 27 -5.76 5.77 -14.92
N ARG A 28 -4.66 6.50 -14.77
CA ARG A 28 -3.99 7.23 -15.84
C ARG A 28 -3.50 6.31 -16.94
N GLN A 29 -2.91 5.17 -16.60
CA GLN A 29 -2.46 4.17 -17.57
C GLN A 29 -3.63 3.68 -18.42
N GLU A 30 -4.77 3.38 -17.79
CA GLU A 30 -5.98 2.95 -18.48
C GLU A 30 -6.46 4.04 -19.44
N GLU A 31 -6.53 5.29 -19.01
CA GLU A 31 -6.94 6.43 -19.82
C GLU A 31 -6.00 6.67 -21.01
N ILE A 32 -4.69 6.64 -20.76
CA ILE A 32 -3.67 6.84 -21.81
C ILE A 32 -3.76 5.74 -22.85
N PHE A 33 -3.86 4.48 -22.42
CA PHE A 33 -3.85 3.34 -23.33
C PHE A 33 -5.18 3.17 -24.07
N SER A 34 -6.28 3.66 -23.50
CA SER A 34 -7.61 3.62 -24.11
C SER A 34 -7.89 4.81 -25.04
N ALA A 35 -6.98 5.78 -25.13
CA ALA A 35 -7.12 6.93 -26.01
C ALA A 35 -7.01 6.52 -27.48
N GLU A 36 -7.64 7.27 -28.37
CA GLU A 36 -7.61 7.04 -29.81
C GLU A 36 -6.18 7.01 -30.37
N LYS A 37 -5.32 7.88 -29.85
CA LYS A 37 -3.88 7.83 -30.09
C LYS A 37 -3.17 7.62 -28.75
N VAL A 38 -2.47 6.49 -28.64
CA VAL A 38 -1.70 6.19 -27.43
C VAL A 38 -0.40 6.99 -27.44
N ASP A 39 -0.21 7.81 -26.40
CA ASP A 39 1.06 8.50 -26.16
C ASP A 39 1.95 7.60 -25.32
N MET A 40 2.87 6.88 -25.95
CA MET A 40 3.76 5.94 -25.28
C MET A 40 4.72 6.62 -24.31
N SER A 41 5.07 7.88 -24.54
CA SER A 41 5.92 8.64 -23.62
C SER A 41 5.21 8.88 -22.29
N LEU A 42 3.95 9.31 -22.32
CA LEU A 42 3.14 9.48 -21.12
C LEU A 42 2.89 8.16 -20.40
N PHE A 43 2.66 7.10 -21.15
CA PHE A 43 2.47 5.76 -20.61
C PHE A 43 3.72 5.28 -19.87
N ASP A 44 4.90 5.41 -20.49
CA ASP A 44 6.17 5.00 -19.91
C ASP A 44 6.49 5.80 -18.63
N ASP A 45 6.23 7.10 -18.62
CA ASP A 45 6.40 7.95 -17.45
C ASP A 45 5.50 7.49 -16.28
N ALA A 46 4.25 7.14 -16.57
CA ALA A 46 3.31 6.64 -15.58
C ALA A 46 3.76 5.29 -15.01
N VAL A 47 4.28 4.39 -15.85
CA VAL A 47 4.83 3.10 -15.44
C VAL A 47 6.04 3.30 -14.52
N GLU A 48 6.97 4.19 -14.87
CA GLU A 48 8.15 4.50 -14.04
C GLU A 48 7.78 5.01 -12.67
N GLU A 49 6.89 5.99 -12.58
CA GLU A 49 6.44 6.56 -11.31
C GLU A 49 5.72 5.51 -10.47
N LYS A 50 4.88 4.70 -11.10
CA LYS A 50 4.19 3.60 -10.42
C LYS A 50 5.19 2.60 -9.83
N GLN A 51 6.25 2.26 -10.58
CA GLN A 51 7.28 1.33 -10.08
C GLN A 51 7.97 1.87 -8.83
N ARG A 52 8.27 3.16 -8.77
CA ARG A 52 8.84 3.79 -7.56
C ARG A 52 7.92 3.66 -6.37
N LEU A 53 6.61 3.84 -6.58
CA LEU A 53 5.60 3.71 -5.53
C LEU A 53 5.48 2.26 -5.05
N ILE A 54 5.53 1.29 -5.97
CA ILE A 54 5.52 -0.14 -5.64
C ILE A 54 6.75 -0.49 -4.79
N ASP A 55 7.93 0.00 -5.15
CA ASP A 55 9.16 -0.22 -4.40
C ASP A 55 9.05 0.38 -2.99
N GLU A 56 8.40 1.52 -2.84
CA GLU A 56 8.14 2.13 -1.53
C GLU A 56 7.22 1.25 -0.68
N VAL A 57 6.17 0.67 -1.26
CA VAL A 57 5.28 -0.27 -0.57
C VAL A 57 6.06 -1.47 -0.04
N VAL A 58 6.95 -2.04 -0.86
CA VAL A 58 7.79 -3.17 -0.46
C VAL A 58 8.65 -2.80 0.76
N ARG A 59 9.28 -1.62 0.74
CA ARG A 59 10.10 -1.15 1.87
C ARG A 59 9.26 -0.94 3.13
N LEU A 60 8.07 -0.37 2.99
CA LEU A 60 7.16 -0.17 4.12
C LEU A 60 6.71 -1.50 4.73
N ASP A 61 6.39 -2.48 3.89
CA ASP A 61 5.99 -3.81 4.35
C ASP A 61 7.11 -4.54 5.09
N GLU A 62 8.34 -4.47 4.58
CA GLU A 62 9.50 -5.07 5.25
C GLU A 62 9.75 -4.43 6.61
N GLY A 63 9.72 -3.10 6.67
CA GLY A 63 9.91 -2.36 7.93
C GLY A 63 8.82 -2.67 8.95
N PHE A 64 7.57 -2.72 8.51
CA PHE A 64 6.43 -3.06 9.35
C PHE A 64 6.58 -4.47 9.92
N GLU A 65 6.89 -5.45 9.08
CA GLU A 65 7.02 -6.85 9.48
C GLU A 65 8.13 -7.04 10.52
N ILE A 66 9.29 -6.43 10.30
CA ILE A 66 10.42 -6.50 11.23
C ILE A 66 10.03 -5.94 12.61
N LEU A 67 9.41 -4.76 12.63
CA LEU A 67 9.01 -4.12 13.88
C LEU A 67 7.89 -4.90 14.58
N TYR A 68 6.90 -5.37 13.82
CA TYR A 68 5.79 -6.16 14.35
C TYR A 68 6.27 -7.45 15.00
N GLU A 69 7.18 -8.17 14.38
CA GLU A 69 7.75 -9.39 14.96
C GLU A 69 8.44 -9.14 16.30
N LYS A 70 9.14 -8.02 16.42
CA LYS A 70 9.79 -7.63 17.68
C LYS A 70 8.78 -7.34 18.79
N LEU A 71 7.62 -6.78 18.44
CA LEU A 71 6.59 -6.39 19.39
C LEU A 71 5.58 -7.49 19.72
N ALA A 72 5.45 -8.49 18.85
CA ALA A 72 4.39 -9.50 18.96
C ALA A 72 4.38 -10.20 20.32
N LYS A 73 5.54 -10.58 20.84
CA LYS A 73 5.67 -11.25 22.13
C LYS A 73 5.26 -10.36 23.30
N GLU A 74 5.63 -9.09 23.24
CA GLU A 74 5.27 -8.11 24.27
C GLU A 74 3.78 -7.81 24.25
N LEU A 75 3.18 -7.74 23.05
CA LEU A 75 1.75 -7.51 22.87
C LEU A 75 0.92 -8.66 23.45
N GLU A 76 1.37 -9.91 23.29
CA GLU A 76 0.68 -11.08 23.87
C GLU A 76 0.48 -10.96 25.37
N GLY A 77 1.49 -10.48 26.09
CA GLY A 77 1.43 -10.29 27.54
C GLY A 77 0.66 -9.05 27.98
N ASN A 78 0.33 -8.13 27.06
CA ASN A 78 -0.22 -6.83 27.40
C ASN A 78 -1.44 -6.44 26.54
N ARG A 79 -2.17 -7.39 26.02
CA ARG A 79 -3.30 -7.14 25.11
C ARG A 79 -4.34 -6.17 25.66
N GLN A 80 -4.69 -6.30 26.94
CA GLN A 80 -5.69 -5.42 27.55
C GLN A 80 -5.19 -3.98 27.65
N ARG A 81 -3.93 -3.81 28.01
CA ARG A 81 -3.30 -2.50 28.16
C ARG A 81 -3.28 -1.72 26.84
N TYR A 82 -3.04 -2.41 25.73
CA TYR A 82 -2.92 -1.82 24.40
C TYR A 82 -4.10 -2.15 23.49
N ALA A 83 -5.24 -2.54 24.06
CA ALA A 83 -6.41 -2.99 23.30
C ALA A 83 -6.90 -1.95 22.28
N ALA A 84 -6.93 -0.66 22.66
CA ALA A 84 -7.36 0.41 21.78
C ALA A 84 -6.42 0.58 20.58
N GLN A 85 -5.11 0.58 20.83
CA GLN A 85 -4.09 0.69 19.78
C GLN A 85 -4.10 -0.52 18.84
N ILE A 86 -4.27 -1.72 19.40
CA ILE A 86 -4.36 -2.96 18.62
C ILE A 86 -5.58 -2.91 17.69
N ARG A 87 -6.73 -2.49 18.18
CA ARG A 87 -7.94 -2.34 17.35
C ARG A 87 -7.76 -1.32 16.23
N GLU A 88 -7.09 -0.20 16.53
CA GLU A 88 -6.76 0.80 15.54
C GLU A 88 -5.86 0.23 14.44
N LEU A 89 -4.82 -0.52 14.81
CA LEU A 89 -3.93 -1.19 13.86
C LEU A 89 -4.70 -2.19 13.00
N GLN A 90 -5.57 -3.01 13.61
CA GLN A 90 -6.39 -3.98 12.87
C GLN A 90 -7.31 -3.29 11.87
N ALA A 91 -7.92 -2.17 12.22
CA ALA A 91 -8.77 -1.40 11.33
C ALA A 91 -7.97 -0.83 10.15
N LYS A 92 -6.75 -0.33 10.40
CA LYS A 92 -5.86 0.17 9.36
C LYS A 92 -5.37 -0.94 8.43
N VAL A 93 -5.02 -2.10 8.98
CA VAL A 93 -4.63 -3.28 8.19
C VAL A 93 -5.77 -3.68 7.27
N ALA A 94 -7.01 -3.68 7.75
CA ALA A 94 -8.18 -4.02 6.94
C ALA A 94 -8.33 -3.05 5.76
N LYS A 95 -8.19 -1.74 5.98
CA LYS A 95 -8.27 -0.72 4.93
C LYS A 95 -7.15 -0.87 3.91
N VAL A 96 -5.93 -1.09 4.37
CA VAL A 96 -4.76 -1.28 3.51
C VAL A 96 -4.94 -2.54 2.65
N THR A 97 -5.42 -3.63 3.23
CA THR A 97 -5.68 -4.89 2.53
C THR A 97 -6.74 -4.70 1.44
N GLU A 98 -7.83 -4.04 1.76
CA GLU A 98 -8.91 -3.75 0.82
C GLU A 98 -8.41 -2.93 -0.37
N LEU A 99 -7.67 -1.86 -0.11
CA LEU A 99 -7.09 -1.03 -1.17
C LEU A 99 -6.04 -1.80 -1.98
N SER A 100 -5.23 -2.62 -1.34
CA SER A 100 -4.22 -3.47 -1.99
C SER A 100 -4.87 -4.43 -2.99
N VAL A 101 -5.99 -5.07 -2.61
CA VAL A 101 -6.75 -5.96 -3.50
C VAL A 101 -7.30 -5.17 -4.70
N SER A 102 -7.83 -3.97 -4.46
CA SER A 102 -8.33 -3.09 -5.52
C SER A 102 -7.22 -2.70 -6.51
N VAL A 103 -6.05 -2.36 -6.01
CA VAL A 103 -4.87 -2.02 -6.84
C VAL A 103 -4.42 -3.23 -7.66
N GLN A 104 -4.38 -4.43 -7.07
CA GLN A 104 -4.01 -5.66 -7.78
C GLN A 104 -4.99 -5.95 -8.93
N ALA A 105 -6.28 -5.71 -8.71
CA ALA A 105 -7.29 -5.88 -9.75
C ALA A 105 -7.09 -4.88 -10.91
N GLN A 106 -6.75 -3.62 -10.60
CA GLN A 106 -6.39 -2.63 -11.61
C GLN A 106 -5.15 -3.04 -12.40
N GLU A 107 -4.11 -3.54 -11.72
CA GLU A 107 -2.89 -4.03 -12.36
C GLU A 107 -3.19 -5.13 -13.37
N ALA A 108 -4.03 -6.09 -12.98
CA ALA A 108 -4.42 -7.19 -13.86
C ALA A 108 -5.18 -6.69 -15.10
N ARG A 109 -6.10 -5.73 -14.92
CA ARG A 109 -6.84 -5.13 -16.04
C ARG A 109 -5.91 -4.36 -16.99
N ASN A 110 -5.00 -3.56 -16.42
CA ASN A 110 -4.07 -2.76 -17.20
C ASN A 110 -3.10 -3.64 -17.99
N LYS A 111 -2.67 -4.74 -17.41
CA LYS A 111 -1.83 -5.73 -18.08
C LYS A 111 -2.52 -6.28 -19.35
N LYS A 112 -3.81 -6.58 -19.26
CA LYS A 112 -4.58 -7.05 -20.40
C LYS A 112 -4.72 -6.00 -21.50
N LEU A 113 -4.81 -4.71 -21.16
CA LEU A 113 -4.88 -3.63 -22.13
C LEU A 113 -3.60 -3.56 -22.99
N VAL A 114 -2.47 -3.90 -22.43
CA VAL A 114 -1.14 -3.80 -23.08
C VAL A 114 -0.82 -5.06 -23.89
N GLU A 115 -1.40 -6.20 -23.52
CA GLU A 115 -1.25 -7.45 -24.26
C GLU A 115 -2.05 -7.42 -25.54
#